data_bdf0952bec0572f8e445f7bdd950e80a
#
_entry.id   bdf0952bec0572f8e445f7bdd950e80a
#
_cell.length_a   1.000
_cell.length_b   1.000
_cell.length_c   1.000
_cell.angle_alpha   90.00
_cell.angle_beta   90.00
_cell.angle_gamma   90.00
#
_symmetry.space_group_name_H-M   'P 1'
#
loop_
_entity.id
_entity.type
_entity.pdbx_description
1 polymer ?
#
loop_
_entity_poly.entity_id
_entity_poly.type
_entity_poly.pdbx_seq_one_letter_code
_entity_poly.pdbx_strand_id
1 'polypeptide(L)'
;RAPAGSALDAARAFSNLVLDSKKFASEAEAEANAMDLGPRAGVVSSCVLLYSVKSGGRDAGAVEGAMAAIPGGLNAENVDFVVDKAKANLASMWSTKVDGRVSVELGWWLVNDADACEKKAIEMLALCDDLKTPRDKLLFKIPATYAGIEATRRLEARGVACHVSHVYCREQANAAIDAGASVVQLYYSRLNAWYKSKKSLDANADPGYELARDALARAKAAGGKTKIMVASLANVDAVKRVLGADYLLVGQRIIDELANTPASDLGETIISDAASVAVGAPARLDEAAYRAACDASPASEELEIALKRNAASDSELIDYINEHKGGGGNA
;
A
#
# COMPACT_ATOMS: atom_id res chain seq x y z
N ARG A 1 11.56 17.67 14.82
CA ARG A 1 12.25 17.92 13.54
C ARG A 1 13.37 16.93 13.36
N ALA A 2 13.56 16.45 12.12
CA ALA A 2 14.79 15.72 11.77
C ALA A 2 16.00 16.60 12.10
N PRO A 3 17.07 16.04 12.71
CA PRO A 3 18.28 16.81 13.01
C PRO A 3 18.88 17.38 11.69
N ALA A 4 19.20 18.65 11.69
CA ALA A 4 19.82 19.29 10.53
C ALA A 4 21.14 18.59 10.17
N GLY A 5 21.36 18.30 8.88
CA GLY A 5 22.52 17.55 8.42
C GLY A 5 22.45 16.03 8.63
N SER A 6 21.32 15.49 9.10
CA SER A 6 21.09 14.05 9.17
C SER A 6 20.68 13.46 7.81
N ALA A 7 20.89 12.15 7.67
CA ALA A 7 20.43 11.41 6.50
C ALA A 7 18.89 11.46 6.35
N LEU A 8 18.14 11.51 7.45
CA LEU A 8 16.71 11.68 7.44
C LEU A 8 16.29 13.02 6.80
N ASP A 9 16.94 14.11 7.19
CA ASP A 9 16.67 15.45 6.64
C ASP A 9 16.98 15.51 5.15
N ALA A 10 18.15 15.01 4.75
CA ALA A 10 18.59 14.99 3.36
C ALA A 10 17.75 14.04 2.46
N ALA A 11 17.36 12.87 2.96
CA ALA A 11 16.55 11.90 2.19
C ALA A 11 15.21 12.49 1.75
N ARG A 12 14.64 13.39 2.53
CA ARG A 12 13.36 14.07 2.24
C ARG A 12 13.40 14.97 1.02
N ALA A 13 14.59 15.39 0.60
CA ALA A 13 14.77 16.15 -0.64
C ALA A 13 14.58 15.26 -1.90
N PHE A 14 14.70 13.95 -1.77
CA PHE A 14 14.69 13.00 -2.87
C PHE A 14 13.47 12.07 -2.88
N SER A 15 12.93 11.74 -1.71
CA SER A 15 11.82 10.78 -1.57
C SER A 15 10.85 11.22 -0.49
N ASN A 16 9.56 10.88 -0.68
CA ASN A 16 8.58 11.01 0.39
C ASN A 16 8.70 9.80 1.33
N LEU A 17 9.16 10.03 2.55
CA LEU A 17 9.21 9.00 3.58
C LEU A 17 7.82 8.80 4.19
N VAL A 18 7.33 7.57 4.18
CA VAL A 18 6.03 7.18 4.72
C VAL A 18 6.26 6.22 5.89
N LEU A 19 5.74 6.56 7.07
CA LEU A 19 5.85 5.70 8.24
C LEU A 19 4.98 4.44 8.08
N ASP A 20 5.61 3.27 8.18
CA ASP A 20 4.92 1.97 8.23
C ASP A 20 4.46 1.69 9.68
N SER A 21 3.24 2.07 10.01
CA SER A 21 2.66 1.89 11.33
C SER A 21 1.19 1.46 11.25
N LYS A 22 0.80 0.54 12.13
CA LYS A 22 -0.60 0.18 12.38
C LYS A 22 -1.29 1.15 13.36
N LYS A 23 -0.50 2.01 14.02
CA LYS A 23 -0.93 2.95 15.05
C LYS A 23 -1.24 4.34 14.48
N PHE A 24 -1.62 4.38 13.21
CA PHE A 24 -1.92 5.61 12.50
C PHE A 24 -3.00 6.40 13.27
N ALA A 25 -2.81 7.71 13.37
CA ALA A 25 -3.70 8.70 13.97
C ALA A 25 -3.65 8.92 15.48
N SER A 26 -3.14 8.00 16.32
CA SER A 26 -3.00 8.27 17.77
C SER A 26 -1.55 8.38 18.22
N GLU A 27 -0.76 7.35 17.93
CA GLU A 27 0.65 7.29 18.35
C GLU A 27 1.59 7.62 17.19
N ALA A 28 1.34 7.08 16.00
CA ALA A 28 2.18 7.32 14.83
C ALA A 28 2.13 8.79 14.36
N GLU A 29 0.99 9.47 14.56
CA GLU A 29 0.87 10.91 14.27
C GLU A 29 1.78 11.72 15.19
N ALA A 30 1.82 11.39 16.48
CA ALA A 30 2.69 12.06 17.43
C ALA A 30 4.18 11.78 17.16
N GLU A 31 4.53 10.53 16.84
CA GLU A 31 5.90 10.13 16.48
C GLU A 31 6.34 10.78 15.18
N ALA A 32 5.50 10.72 14.13
CA ALA A 32 5.79 11.33 12.83
C ALA A 32 5.92 12.86 12.92
N ASN A 33 5.08 13.52 13.73
CA ASN A 33 5.16 14.95 13.97
C ASN A 33 6.42 15.34 14.75
N ALA A 34 6.85 14.52 15.71
CA ALA A 34 8.09 14.75 16.45
C ALA A 34 9.31 14.79 15.51
N MET A 35 9.31 13.97 14.45
CA MET A 35 10.37 13.92 13.43
C MET A 35 10.08 14.81 12.21
N ASP A 36 9.00 15.58 12.22
CA ASP A 36 8.54 16.41 11.10
C ASP A 36 8.32 15.58 9.82
N LEU A 37 7.94 14.32 9.95
CA LEU A 37 7.60 13.47 8.80
C LEU A 37 6.15 13.70 8.35
N GLY A 38 5.26 14.07 9.24
CA GLY A 38 3.83 14.19 9.03
C GLY A 38 3.19 12.87 8.55
N PRO A 39 1.94 12.62 8.76
CA PRO A 39 1.27 11.48 8.16
C PRO A 39 1.05 11.74 6.67
N ARG A 40 1.98 11.27 5.84
CA ARG A 40 1.97 11.53 4.38
C ARG A 40 0.99 10.66 3.61
N ALA A 41 0.70 9.46 4.13
CA ALA A 41 -0.22 8.51 3.53
C ALA A 41 -0.74 7.54 4.61
N GLY A 42 -1.87 6.92 4.36
CA GLY A 42 -2.43 5.87 5.20
C GLY A 42 -2.90 4.67 4.37
N VAL A 43 -2.92 3.49 4.98
CA VAL A 43 -3.54 2.29 4.39
C VAL A 43 -4.62 1.78 5.32
N VAL A 44 -5.86 1.79 4.85
CA VAL A 44 -7.02 1.24 5.52
C VAL A 44 -7.23 -0.20 5.08
N SER A 45 -7.21 -1.12 6.02
CA SER A 45 -7.41 -2.55 5.82
C SER A 45 -8.12 -3.17 7.03
N SER A 46 -8.62 -4.39 6.90
CA SER A 46 -9.22 -5.11 8.03
C SER A 46 -8.23 -5.33 9.18
N CYS A 47 -6.95 -5.53 8.87
CA CYS A 47 -5.90 -5.62 9.90
C CYS A 47 -5.77 -4.33 10.73
N VAL A 48 -5.89 -3.16 10.11
CA VAL A 48 -5.84 -1.86 10.79
C VAL A 48 -7.10 -1.64 11.62
N LEU A 49 -8.29 -1.92 11.06
CA LEU A 49 -9.55 -1.84 11.80
C LEU A 49 -9.55 -2.77 13.02
N LEU A 50 -9.10 -4.01 12.85
CA LEU A 50 -9.00 -5.00 13.92
C LEU A 50 -8.04 -4.51 15.03
N TYR A 51 -6.89 -3.95 14.65
CA TYR A 51 -5.97 -3.35 15.61
C TYR A 51 -6.64 -2.19 16.38
N SER A 52 -7.37 -1.32 15.68
CA SER A 52 -8.03 -0.16 16.27
C SER A 52 -9.07 -0.55 17.32
N VAL A 53 -9.92 -1.56 17.02
CA VAL A 53 -10.93 -2.03 17.98
C VAL A 53 -10.32 -2.78 19.16
N LYS A 54 -9.25 -3.57 18.94
CA LYS A 54 -8.55 -4.30 20.01
C LYS A 54 -7.75 -3.35 20.94
N SER A 55 -7.24 -2.24 20.41
CA SER A 55 -6.49 -1.25 21.21
C SER A 55 -7.39 -0.22 21.92
N GLY A 56 -8.68 -0.15 21.60
CA GLY A 56 -9.60 0.85 22.15
C GLY A 56 -9.27 2.28 21.71
N GLY A 57 -8.55 2.43 20.59
CA GLY A 57 -8.13 3.73 20.08
C GLY A 57 -9.26 4.51 19.40
N ARG A 58 -8.98 5.78 19.08
CA ARG A 58 -9.93 6.71 18.45
C ARG A 58 -10.51 6.18 17.12
N ASP A 59 -9.75 5.36 16.41
CA ASP A 59 -10.13 4.79 15.12
C ASP A 59 -11.15 3.63 15.25
N ALA A 60 -11.35 3.08 16.46
CA ALA A 60 -12.42 2.12 16.77
C ALA A 60 -13.81 2.65 16.41
N GLY A 61 -14.02 3.96 16.53
CA GLY A 61 -15.26 4.63 16.16
C GLY A 61 -15.66 4.44 14.69
N ALA A 62 -14.71 4.07 13.81
CA ALA A 62 -15.01 3.74 12.42
C ALA A 62 -15.87 2.46 12.30
N VAL A 63 -15.57 1.43 13.12
CA VAL A 63 -16.33 0.16 13.18
C VAL A 63 -17.65 0.37 13.92
N GLU A 64 -17.61 1.05 15.07
CA GLU A 64 -18.82 1.34 15.87
C GLU A 64 -19.85 2.14 15.06
N GLY A 65 -19.42 3.17 14.34
CA GLY A 65 -20.27 3.97 13.46
C GLY A 65 -20.81 3.18 12.27
N ALA A 66 -20.05 2.22 11.74
CA ALA A 66 -20.54 1.33 10.69
C ALA A 66 -21.64 0.37 11.20
N MET A 67 -21.45 -0.21 12.38
CA MET A 67 -22.44 -1.08 13.03
C MET A 67 -23.73 -0.31 13.36
N ALA A 68 -23.61 0.92 13.87
CA ALA A 68 -24.77 1.76 14.21
C ALA A 68 -25.57 2.22 12.97
N ALA A 69 -24.97 2.22 11.79
CA ALA A 69 -25.61 2.65 10.55
C ALA A 69 -26.53 1.58 9.91
N ILE A 70 -26.62 0.37 10.48
CA ILE A 70 -27.43 -0.72 9.91
C ILE A 70 -28.87 -0.69 10.46
N PRO A 71 -29.86 -0.34 9.63
CA PRO A 71 -31.27 -0.41 10.04
C PRO A 71 -31.68 -1.87 10.33
N GLY A 72 -32.27 -2.11 11.49
CA GLY A 72 -32.72 -3.44 11.87
C GLY A 72 -31.64 -4.36 12.46
N GLY A 73 -30.42 -3.84 12.64
CA GLY A 73 -29.31 -4.54 13.28
C GLY A 73 -28.48 -5.41 12.35
N LEU A 74 -27.38 -5.91 12.88
CA LEU A 74 -26.41 -6.73 12.18
C LEU A 74 -26.88 -8.18 12.02
N ASN A 75 -26.73 -8.72 10.81
CA ASN A 75 -26.97 -10.12 10.49
C ASN A 75 -25.91 -10.66 9.51
N ALA A 76 -25.96 -11.94 9.17
CA ALA A 76 -24.99 -12.57 8.28
C ALA A 76 -25.00 -12.02 6.84
N GLU A 77 -26.10 -11.39 6.40
CA GLU A 77 -26.22 -10.86 5.03
C GLU A 77 -25.60 -9.47 4.89
N ASN A 78 -25.46 -8.72 6.00
CA ASN A 78 -24.98 -7.33 5.96
C ASN A 78 -23.60 -7.10 6.63
N VAL A 79 -22.99 -8.15 7.19
CA VAL A 79 -21.69 -8.04 7.87
C VAL A 79 -20.57 -7.55 6.94
N ASP A 80 -20.55 -8.02 5.69
CA ASP A 80 -19.56 -7.57 4.70
C ASP A 80 -19.71 -6.07 4.38
N PHE A 81 -20.98 -5.60 4.32
CA PHE A 81 -21.25 -4.17 4.17
C PHE A 81 -20.75 -3.36 5.36
N VAL A 82 -20.84 -3.90 6.59
CA VAL A 82 -20.31 -3.23 7.79
C VAL A 82 -18.80 -3.09 7.71
N VAL A 83 -18.08 -4.12 7.25
CA VAL A 83 -16.63 -4.05 7.04
C VAL A 83 -16.28 -2.98 6.00
N ASP A 84 -16.99 -2.96 4.87
CA ASP A 84 -16.77 -1.94 3.83
C ASP A 84 -17.08 -0.53 4.35
N LYS A 85 -18.18 -0.35 5.06
CA LYS A 85 -18.57 0.91 5.68
C LYS A 85 -17.57 1.37 6.72
N ALA A 86 -17.03 0.45 7.54
CA ALA A 86 -15.96 0.76 8.50
C ALA A 86 -14.68 1.21 7.80
N LYS A 87 -14.29 0.55 6.70
CA LYS A 87 -13.16 0.99 5.87
C LYS A 87 -13.40 2.40 5.31
N ALA A 88 -14.58 2.68 4.78
CA ALA A 88 -14.93 4.00 4.26
C ALA A 88 -14.92 5.08 5.37
N ASN A 89 -15.48 4.78 6.55
CA ASN A 89 -15.45 5.68 7.71
C ASN A 89 -14.01 6.01 8.10
N LEU A 90 -13.14 5.00 8.23
CA LEU A 90 -11.75 5.20 8.60
C LEU A 90 -10.98 5.99 7.53
N ALA A 91 -11.22 5.70 6.24
CA ALA A 91 -10.63 6.44 5.14
C ALA A 91 -11.03 7.92 5.17
N SER A 92 -12.31 8.21 5.44
CA SER A 92 -12.79 9.58 5.61
C SER A 92 -12.12 10.29 6.79
N MET A 93 -12.02 9.63 7.95
CA MET A 93 -11.35 10.17 9.13
C MET A 93 -9.88 10.49 8.85
N TRP A 94 -9.18 9.62 8.14
CA TRP A 94 -7.75 9.79 7.85
C TRP A 94 -7.48 10.76 6.70
N SER A 95 -8.40 10.91 5.75
CA SER A 95 -8.25 11.83 4.61
C SER A 95 -8.02 13.28 5.03
N THR A 96 -8.55 13.67 6.19
CA THR A 96 -8.38 15.01 6.78
C THR A 96 -7.07 15.19 7.55
N LYS A 97 -6.34 14.10 7.80
CA LYS A 97 -5.13 14.08 8.63
C LYS A 97 -3.86 13.82 7.85
N VAL A 98 -3.98 13.24 6.64
CA VAL A 98 -2.82 12.99 5.79
C VAL A 98 -2.65 14.09 4.75
N ASP A 99 -1.40 14.50 4.52
CA ASP A 99 -1.08 15.45 3.45
C ASP A 99 -1.33 14.83 2.06
N GLY A 100 -1.02 13.55 1.91
CA GLY A 100 -1.22 12.78 0.69
C GLY A 100 -2.56 12.06 0.63
N ARG A 101 -2.53 10.76 0.34
CA ARG A 101 -3.72 9.95 0.09
C ARG A 101 -3.87 8.81 1.09
N VAL A 102 -5.09 8.34 1.23
CA VAL A 102 -5.45 7.12 1.97
C VAL A 102 -5.74 6.00 0.99
N SER A 103 -5.01 4.89 1.13
CA SER A 103 -5.25 3.67 0.35
C SER A 103 -6.24 2.77 1.05
N VAL A 104 -7.38 2.50 0.41
CA VAL A 104 -8.43 1.60 0.92
C VAL A 104 -8.27 0.23 0.29
N GLU A 105 -7.98 -0.79 1.09
CA GLU A 105 -7.75 -2.14 0.61
C GLU A 105 -9.08 -2.83 0.29
N LEU A 106 -9.20 -3.37 -0.93
CA LEU A 106 -10.33 -4.17 -1.35
C LEU A 106 -10.28 -5.57 -0.74
N GLY A 107 -11.41 -6.26 -0.71
CA GLY A 107 -11.51 -7.62 -0.17
C GLY A 107 -10.58 -8.60 -0.91
N TRP A 108 -9.87 -9.44 -0.15
CA TRP A 108 -8.88 -10.41 -0.66
C TRP A 108 -9.50 -11.45 -1.62
N TRP A 109 -10.78 -11.75 -1.49
CA TRP A 109 -11.51 -12.72 -2.33
C TRP A 109 -11.78 -12.22 -3.75
N LEU A 110 -11.64 -10.93 -4.00
CA LEU A 110 -11.91 -10.30 -5.30
C LEU A 110 -10.72 -10.36 -6.26
N VAL A 111 -9.53 -10.73 -5.77
CA VAL A 111 -8.26 -10.51 -6.48
C VAL A 111 -8.11 -11.26 -7.82
N ASN A 112 -8.96 -12.26 -8.06
CA ASN A 112 -8.96 -13.04 -9.31
C ASN A 112 -10.19 -12.74 -10.20
N ASP A 113 -10.99 -11.73 -9.86
CA ASP A 113 -12.17 -11.31 -10.62
C ASP A 113 -12.12 -9.80 -10.87
N ALA A 114 -11.83 -9.42 -12.11
CA ALA A 114 -11.69 -8.02 -12.50
C ALA A 114 -13.01 -7.25 -12.39
N ASP A 115 -14.13 -7.88 -12.73
CA ASP A 115 -15.45 -7.25 -12.69
C ASP A 115 -15.90 -7.03 -11.25
N ALA A 116 -15.66 -8.01 -10.37
CA ALA A 116 -15.94 -7.90 -8.95
C ALA A 116 -15.04 -6.86 -8.26
N CYS A 117 -13.75 -6.80 -8.59
CA CYS A 117 -12.83 -5.76 -8.12
C CYS A 117 -13.30 -4.35 -8.53
N GLU A 118 -13.63 -4.15 -9.81
CA GLU A 118 -14.11 -2.87 -10.32
C GLU A 118 -15.40 -2.45 -9.62
N LYS A 119 -16.38 -3.37 -9.56
CA LYS A 119 -17.66 -3.13 -8.88
C LYS A 119 -17.46 -2.73 -7.43
N LYS A 120 -16.65 -3.48 -6.67
CA LYS A 120 -16.37 -3.21 -5.26
C LYS A 120 -15.70 -1.85 -5.05
N ALA A 121 -14.72 -1.48 -5.89
CA ALA A 121 -14.08 -0.18 -5.80
C ALA A 121 -15.07 0.98 -6.00
N ILE A 122 -16.01 0.84 -6.93
CA ILE A 122 -17.07 1.83 -7.16
C ILE A 122 -18.06 1.90 -5.99
N GLU A 123 -18.45 0.75 -5.42
CA GLU A 123 -19.28 0.70 -4.21
C GLU A 123 -18.60 1.39 -3.03
N MET A 124 -17.32 1.10 -2.81
CA MET A 124 -16.52 1.75 -1.77
C MET A 124 -16.37 3.26 -1.99
N LEU A 125 -16.18 3.67 -3.25
CA LEU A 125 -16.13 5.09 -3.60
C LEU A 125 -17.45 5.79 -3.26
N ALA A 126 -18.59 5.17 -3.54
CA ALA A 126 -19.92 5.71 -3.19
C ALA A 126 -20.06 5.90 -1.67
N LEU A 127 -19.61 4.92 -0.86
CA LEU A 127 -19.60 5.06 0.60
C LEU A 127 -18.72 6.22 1.08
N CYS A 128 -17.60 6.48 0.41
CA CYS A 128 -16.74 7.62 0.70
C CYS A 128 -17.37 8.95 0.24
N ASP A 129 -18.06 8.97 -0.90
CA ASP A 129 -18.79 10.15 -1.39
C ASP A 129 -19.92 10.56 -0.42
N ASP A 130 -20.67 9.61 0.13
CA ASP A 130 -21.69 9.85 1.16
C ASP A 130 -21.12 10.54 2.40
N LEU A 131 -19.86 10.20 2.73
CA LEU A 131 -19.09 10.81 3.82
C LEU A 131 -18.42 12.14 3.43
N LYS A 132 -18.62 12.62 2.20
CA LYS A 132 -17.97 13.82 1.68
C LYS A 132 -16.43 13.74 1.63
N THR A 133 -15.88 12.55 1.55
CA THR A 133 -14.44 12.34 1.45
C THR A 133 -13.94 12.83 0.09
N PRO A 134 -12.94 13.74 0.01
CA PRO A 134 -12.40 14.18 -1.28
C PRO A 134 -11.81 13.01 -2.06
N ARG A 135 -12.25 12.83 -3.31
CA ARG A 135 -11.81 11.70 -4.15
C ARG A 135 -10.32 11.72 -4.47
N ASP A 136 -9.72 12.91 -4.55
CA ASP A 136 -8.27 13.10 -4.74
C ASP A 136 -7.44 12.66 -3.53
N LYS A 137 -8.08 12.46 -2.37
CA LYS A 137 -7.47 11.87 -1.16
C LYS A 137 -7.54 10.35 -1.10
N LEU A 138 -8.18 9.69 -2.06
CA LEU A 138 -8.40 8.25 -2.04
C LEU A 138 -7.54 7.52 -3.07
N LEU A 139 -7.16 6.29 -2.70
CA LEU A 139 -6.60 5.26 -3.58
C LEU A 139 -7.28 3.94 -3.24
N PHE A 140 -7.62 3.14 -4.25
CA PHE A 140 -8.08 1.78 -4.01
C PHE A 140 -6.91 0.80 -4.16
N LYS A 141 -6.59 0.09 -3.08
CA LYS A 141 -5.45 -0.82 -3.04
C LYS A 141 -5.84 -2.19 -3.54
N ILE A 142 -5.21 -2.61 -4.62
CA ILE A 142 -5.50 -3.83 -5.38
C ILE A 142 -4.20 -4.64 -5.53
N PRO A 143 -4.19 -5.95 -5.24
CA PRO A 143 -3.03 -6.79 -5.50
C PRO A 143 -2.72 -6.92 -7.00
N ALA A 144 -1.44 -7.05 -7.34
CA ALA A 144 -0.95 -7.21 -8.71
C ALA A 144 -1.21 -8.63 -9.25
N THR A 145 -2.48 -9.07 -9.26
CA THR A 145 -2.94 -10.22 -10.04
C THR A 145 -3.29 -9.78 -11.46
N TYR A 146 -3.43 -10.70 -12.40
CA TYR A 146 -3.88 -10.36 -13.75
C TYR A 146 -5.23 -9.64 -13.72
N ALA A 147 -6.21 -10.18 -12.99
CA ALA A 147 -7.53 -9.55 -12.81
C ALA A 147 -7.45 -8.19 -12.10
N GLY A 148 -6.59 -8.06 -11.08
CA GLY A 148 -6.34 -6.79 -10.39
C GLY A 148 -5.76 -5.71 -11.30
N ILE A 149 -4.86 -6.06 -12.21
CA ILE A 149 -4.32 -5.16 -13.23
C ILE A 149 -5.41 -4.73 -14.23
N GLU A 150 -6.28 -5.65 -14.66
CA GLU A 150 -7.39 -5.31 -15.56
C GLU A 150 -8.43 -4.41 -14.87
N ALA A 151 -8.77 -4.68 -13.61
CA ALA A 151 -9.61 -3.79 -12.82
C ALA A 151 -8.98 -2.40 -12.65
N THR A 152 -7.68 -2.33 -12.34
CA THR A 152 -6.93 -1.08 -12.24
C THR A 152 -7.04 -0.27 -13.53
N ARG A 153 -6.83 -0.88 -14.69
CA ARG A 153 -6.93 -0.22 -16.00
C ARG A 153 -8.29 0.44 -16.22
N ARG A 154 -9.36 -0.29 -15.87
CA ARG A 154 -10.73 0.21 -16.02
C ARG A 154 -11.06 1.33 -15.04
N LEU A 155 -10.62 1.21 -13.79
CA LEU A 155 -10.83 2.20 -12.74
C LEU A 155 -10.07 3.51 -13.03
N GLU A 156 -8.79 3.42 -13.37
CA GLU A 156 -7.98 4.60 -13.71
C GLU A 156 -8.51 5.33 -14.96
N ALA A 157 -9.01 4.61 -15.96
CA ALA A 157 -9.67 5.21 -17.12
C ALA A 157 -10.95 5.97 -16.76
N ARG A 158 -11.58 5.65 -15.62
CA ARG A 158 -12.76 6.34 -15.05
C ARG A 158 -12.38 7.41 -14.02
N GLY A 159 -11.10 7.69 -13.83
CA GLY A 159 -10.61 8.66 -12.86
C GLY A 159 -10.63 8.18 -11.41
N VAL A 160 -10.74 6.86 -11.20
CA VAL A 160 -10.67 6.23 -9.87
C VAL A 160 -9.23 5.76 -9.63
N ALA A 161 -8.54 6.45 -8.75
CA ALA A 161 -7.11 6.23 -8.51
C ALA A 161 -6.83 4.90 -7.79
N CYS A 162 -5.86 4.14 -8.30
CA CYS A 162 -5.51 2.81 -7.81
C CYS A 162 -4.09 2.75 -7.27
N HIS A 163 -3.92 1.95 -6.20
CA HIS A 163 -2.65 1.57 -5.61
C HIS A 163 -2.42 0.08 -5.84
N VAL A 164 -1.64 -0.26 -6.85
CA VAL A 164 -1.28 -1.65 -7.13
C VAL A 164 -0.19 -2.10 -6.19
N SER A 165 -0.45 -3.16 -5.43
CA SER A 165 0.45 -3.70 -4.40
C SER A 165 0.84 -5.16 -4.67
N HIS A 166 1.75 -5.71 -3.86
CA HIS A 166 2.29 -7.07 -4.01
C HIS A 166 3.00 -7.27 -5.35
N VAL A 167 3.83 -6.28 -5.72
CA VAL A 167 4.64 -6.33 -6.94
C VAL A 167 6.04 -6.84 -6.60
N TYR A 168 6.41 -7.99 -7.20
CA TYR A 168 7.66 -8.70 -6.93
C TYR A 168 8.44 -9.06 -8.21
N CYS A 169 7.89 -8.76 -9.39
CA CYS A 169 8.59 -8.97 -10.65
C CYS A 169 8.36 -7.80 -11.63
N ARG A 170 9.21 -7.75 -12.65
CA ARG A 170 9.18 -6.69 -13.69
C ARG A 170 7.88 -6.70 -14.46
N GLU A 171 7.36 -7.87 -14.77
CA GLU A 171 6.12 -8.04 -15.52
C GLU A 171 4.91 -7.49 -14.79
N GLN A 172 4.83 -7.70 -13.46
CA GLN A 172 3.80 -7.07 -12.63
C GLN A 172 3.95 -5.55 -12.61
N ALA A 173 5.18 -5.04 -12.39
CA ALA A 173 5.45 -3.61 -12.36
C ALA A 173 5.07 -2.93 -13.68
N ASN A 174 5.51 -3.50 -14.81
CA ASN A 174 5.21 -2.97 -16.13
C ASN A 174 3.70 -2.99 -16.42
N ALA A 175 3.02 -4.11 -16.13
CA ALA A 175 1.58 -4.23 -16.36
C ALA A 175 0.78 -3.21 -15.52
N ALA A 176 1.17 -2.98 -14.26
CA ALA A 176 0.54 -2.00 -13.40
C ALA A 176 0.75 -0.56 -13.89
N ILE A 177 1.98 -0.22 -14.29
CA ILE A 177 2.32 1.09 -14.86
C ILE A 177 1.56 1.32 -16.17
N ASP A 178 1.54 0.34 -17.06
CA ASP A 178 0.84 0.40 -18.34
C ASP A 178 -0.69 0.39 -18.22
N ALA A 179 -1.21 -0.09 -17.08
CA ALA A 179 -2.61 0.06 -16.71
C ALA A 179 -2.95 1.47 -16.21
N GLY A 180 -1.94 2.33 -16.00
CA GLY A 180 -2.11 3.70 -15.53
C GLY A 180 -2.24 3.82 -14.02
N ALA A 181 -1.84 2.79 -13.25
CA ALA A 181 -1.91 2.82 -11.78
C ALA A 181 -1.33 4.12 -11.21
N SER A 182 -2.04 4.75 -10.29
CA SER A 182 -1.57 5.98 -9.62
C SER A 182 -0.36 5.71 -8.73
N VAL A 183 -0.32 4.53 -8.07
CA VAL A 183 0.80 4.08 -7.23
C VAL A 183 1.08 2.60 -7.52
N VAL A 184 2.37 2.24 -7.63
CA VAL A 184 2.85 0.86 -7.72
C VAL A 184 3.79 0.58 -6.57
N GLN A 185 3.45 -0.41 -5.72
CA GLN A 185 4.19 -0.74 -4.51
C GLN A 185 5.03 -2.01 -4.68
N LEU A 186 6.33 -1.84 -4.60
CA LEU A 186 7.36 -2.88 -4.67
C LEU A 186 7.80 -3.31 -3.27
N TYR A 187 8.30 -4.55 -3.12
CA TYR A 187 8.73 -5.11 -1.82
C TYR A 187 10.20 -5.52 -1.86
N TYR A 188 11.09 -4.57 -1.62
CA TYR A 188 12.55 -4.68 -1.79
C TYR A 188 13.19 -5.85 -1.03
N SER A 189 13.17 -5.81 0.31
CA SER A 189 13.92 -6.80 1.10
C SER A 189 13.29 -8.19 1.07
N ARG A 190 11.97 -8.30 0.87
CA ARG A 190 11.32 -9.61 0.68
C ARG A 190 11.76 -10.26 -0.62
N LEU A 191 11.83 -9.48 -1.69
CA LEU A 191 12.33 -9.94 -2.99
C LEU A 191 13.76 -10.49 -2.86
N ASN A 192 14.65 -9.70 -2.26
CA ASN A 192 16.04 -10.10 -2.04
C ASN A 192 16.15 -11.35 -1.15
N ALA A 193 15.36 -11.43 -0.08
CA ALA A 193 15.36 -12.58 0.83
C ALA A 193 14.89 -13.87 0.14
N TRP A 194 13.88 -13.77 -0.72
CA TRP A 194 13.39 -14.95 -1.46
C TRP A 194 14.45 -15.50 -2.40
N TYR A 195 15.08 -14.67 -3.23
CA TYR A 195 16.14 -15.10 -4.13
C TYR A 195 17.35 -15.67 -3.37
N LYS A 196 17.73 -15.03 -2.27
CA LYS A 196 18.79 -15.54 -1.39
C LYS A 196 18.46 -16.93 -0.82
N SER A 197 17.21 -17.18 -0.44
CA SER A 197 16.77 -18.46 0.10
C SER A 197 16.84 -19.60 -0.95
N LYS A 198 16.59 -19.27 -2.20
CA LYS A 198 16.64 -20.24 -3.32
C LYS A 198 18.07 -20.48 -3.82
N LYS A 199 19.09 -19.77 -3.29
CA LYS A 199 20.50 -19.84 -3.72
C LYS A 199 20.68 -19.63 -5.24
N SER A 200 19.83 -18.80 -5.85
CA SER A 200 19.73 -18.62 -7.31
C SER A 200 20.47 -17.40 -7.83
N LEU A 201 21.18 -16.68 -6.97
CA LEU A 201 21.84 -15.42 -7.33
C LEU A 201 23.30 -15.35 -6.83
N ASP A 202 24.10 -14.56 -7.54
CA ASP A 202 25.42 -14.15 -7.10
C ASP A 202 25.34 -13.33 -5.79
N ALA A 203 26.44 -13.38 -5.01
CA ALA A 203 26.51 -12.72 -3.71
C ALA A 203 26.24 -11.19 -3.77
N ASN A 204 26.48 -10.56 -4.93
CA ASN A 204 26.34 -9.12 -5.16
C ASN A 204 25.03 -8.73 -5.85
N ALA A 205 24.18 -9.69 -6.21
CA ALA A 205 22.92 -9.40 -6.88
C ALA A 205 21.94 -8.71 -5.94
N ASP A 206 21.24 -7.70 -6.44
CA ASP A 206 20.23 -6.92 -5.71
C ASP A 206 18.96 -6.79 -6.56
N PRO A 207 18.15 -7.88 -6.65
CA PRO A 207 16.92 -7.88 -7.46
C PRO A 207 15.92 -6.81 -7.04
N GLY A 208 15.89 -6.44 -5.75
CA GLY A 208 15.03 -5.37 -5.25
C GLY A 208 15.42 -4.01 -5.82
N TYR A 209 16.72 -3.75 -5.91
CA TYR A 209 17.25 -2.55 -6.56
C TYR A 209 16.93 -2.53 -8.06
N GLU A 210 17.21 -3.64 -8.74
CA GLU A 210 16.95 -3.76 -10.19
C GLU A 210 15.47 -3.53 -10.51
N LEU A 211 14.57 -4.13 -9.74
CA LEU A 211 13.14 -3.95 -9.91
C LEU A 211 12.73 -2.48 -9.68
N ALA A 212 13.24 -1.83 -8.64
CA ALA A 212 12.93 -0.44 -8.34
C ALA A 212 13.44 0.51 -9.44
N ARG A 213 14.69 0.31 -9.88
CA ARG A 213 15.31 1.06 -10.99
C ARG A 213 14.50 0.95 -12.28
N ASP A 214 14.15 -0.27 -12.66
CA ASP A 214 13.43 -0.56 -13.92
C ASP A 214 11.99 -0.03 -13.86
N ALA A 215 11.32 -0.13 -12.70
CA ALA A 215 9.98 0.43 -12.50
C ALA A 215 9.97 1.96 -12.58
N LEU A 216 10.98 2.64 -12.01
CA LEU A 216 11.15 4.10 -12.13
C LEU A 216 11.37 4.51 -13.59
N ALA A 217 12.23 3.80 -14.31
CA ALA A 217 12.48 4.04 -15.73
C ALA A 217 11.19 3.86 -16.55
N ARG A 218 10.45 2.77 -16.29
CA ARG A 218 9.17 2.49 -16.96
C ARG A 218 8.12 3.55 -16.66
N ALA A 219 7.94 3.93 -15.39
CA ALA A 219 6.99 4.97 -14.99
C ALA A 219 7.29 6.30 -15.69
N LYS A 220 8.57 6.69 -15.78
CA LYS A 220 9.00 7.89 -16.50
C LYS A 220 8.69 7.80 -17.99
N ALA A 221 8.99 6.67 -18.63
CA ALA A 221 8.71 6.44 -20.06
C ALA A 221 7.20 6.44 -20.36
N ALA A 222 6.36 6.00 -19.40
CA ALA A 222 4.90 6.04 -19.51
C ALA A 222 4.29 7.44 -19.20
N GLY A 223 5.09 8.47 -19.08
CA GLY A 223 4.65 9.85 -18.88
C GLY A 223 4.71 10.35 -17.42
N GLY A 224 5.29 9.57 -16.50
CA GLY A 224 5.62 9.99 -15.12
C GLY A 224 4.41 10.20 -14.19
N LYS A 225 3.22 9.74 -14.56
CA LYS A 225 2.02 9.84 -13.71
C LYS A 225 2.03 8.82 -12.56
N THR A 226 2.43 7.60 -12.85
CA THR A 226 2.55 6.54 -11.86
C THR A 226 3.67 6.84 -10.89
N LYS A 227 3.37 6.73 -9.59
CA LYS A 227 4.33 6.89 -8.50
C LYS A 227 4.83 5.54 -8.02
N ILE A 228 6.14 5.40 -7.88
CA ILE A 228 6.76 4.17 -7.39
C ILE A 228 6.97 4.27 -5.89
N MET A 229 6.36 3.33 -5.16
CA MET A 229 6.52 3.16 -3.72
C MET A 229 7.37 1.92 -3.45
N VAL A 230 8.44 2.08 -2.67
CA VAL A 230 9.25 0.94 -2.25
C VAL A 230 9.00 0.66 -0.77
N ALA A 231 8.56 -0.56 -0.51
CA ALA A 231 8.25 -1.08 0.83
C ALA A 231 9.20 -2.23 1.20
N SER A 232 9.02 -2.75 2.41
CA SER A 232 9.86 -3.84 2.95
C SER A 232 11.34 -3.46 2.99
N LEU A 233 11.62 -2.24 3.44
CA LEU A 233 12.99 -1.77 3.67
C LEU A 233 13.44 -2.25 5.05
N ALA A 234 14.43 -3.15 5.10
CA ALA A 234 14.82 -3.82 6.34
C ALA A 234 15.84 -3.02 7.18
N ASN A 235 16.57 -2.10 6.57
CA ASN A 235 17.63 -1.31 7.20
C ASN A 235 17.92 -0.03 6.39
N VAL A 236 18.79 0.82 6.93
CA VAL A 236 19.21 2.09 6.30
C VAL A 236 19.88 1.87 4.94
N ASP A 237 20.65 0.79 4.78
CA ASP A 237 21.33 0.51 3.50
C ASP A 237 20.31 0.22 2.39
N ALA A 238 19.20 -0.49 2.71
CA ALA A 238 18.11 -0.68 1.77
C ALA A 238 17.45 0.66 1.38
N VAL A 239 17.30 1.59 2.32
CA VAL A 239 16.81 2.95 2.03
C VAL A 239 17.74 3.69 1.09
N LYS A 240 19.05 3.67 1.39
CA LYS A 240 20.08 4.33 0.56
C LYS A 240 20.05 3.81 -0.89
N ARG A 241 19.90 2.50 -1.07
CA ARG A 241 19.88 1.86 -2.40
C ARG A 241 18.72 2.34 -3.28
N VAL A 242 17.57 2.69 -2.71
CA VAL A 242 16.37 3.08 -3.46
C VAL A 242 15.97 4.54 -3.25
N LEU A 243 16.89 5.32 -2.68
CA LEU A 243 16.70 6.76 -2.49
C LEU A 243 16.46 7.46 -3.83
N GLY A 244 15.40 8.22 -3.93
CA GLY A 244 14.92 8.83 -5.17
C GLY A 244 13.68 8.16 -5.77
N ALA A 245 13.23 7.01 -5.23
CA ALA A 245 11.88 6.53 -5.49
C ALA A 245 10.85 7.52 -4.91
N ASP A 246 9.66 7.62 -5.52
CA ASP A 246 8.66 8.62 -5.13
C ASP A 246 8.25 8.49 -3.66
N TYR A 247 8.09 7.25 -3.17
CA TYR A 247 7.73 6.95 -1.77
C TYR A 247 8.60 5.82 -1.22
N LEU A 248 9.07 5.99 0.01
CA LEU A 248 9.76 4.95 0.78
C LEU A 248 8.97 4.64 2.04
N LEU A 249 8.46 3.40 2.15
CA LEU A 249 7.72 2.95 3.31
C LEU A 249 8.69 2.39 4.35
N VAL A 250 8.87 3.09 5.45
CA VAL A 250 9.91 2.85 6.47
C VAL A 250 9.31 2.68 7.86
N GLY A 251 9.84 1.73 8.63
CA GLY A 251 9.47 1.55 10.04
C GLY A 251 10.20 2.56 10.94
N GLN A 252 9.66 2.78 12.16
CA GLN A 252 10.19 3.75 13.14
C GLN A 252 11.70 3.56 13.41
N ARG A 253 12.14 2.32 13.59
CA ARG A 253 13.56 2.02 13.82
C ARG A 253 14.49 2.58 12.72
N ILE A 254 14.08 2.48 11.47
CA ILE A 254 14.87 2.99 10.33
C ILE A 254 14.86 4.53 10.32
N ILE A 255 13.74 5.14 10.69
CA ILE A 255 13.64 6.60 10.83
C ILE A 255 14.61 7.09 11.89
N ASP A 256 14.67 6.41 13.06
CA ASP A 256 15.58 6.76 14.15
C ASP A 256 17.04 6.58 13.74
N GLU A 257 17.38 5.50 13.01
CA GLU A 257 18.72 5.29 12.46
C GLU A 257 19.10 6.38 11.46
N LEU A 258 18.21 6.74 10.52
CA LEU A 258 18.45 7.83 9.56
C LEU A 258 18.65 9.19 10.24
N ALA A 259 17.91 9.45 11.33
CA ALA A 259 18.06 10.68 12.11
C ALA A 259 19.44 10.79 12.77
N ASN A 260 20.07 9.65 13.08
CA ASN A 260 21.39 9.57 13.71
C ASN A 260 22.54 9.29 12.72
N THR A 261 22.23 9.16 11.42
CA THR A 261 23.21 8.96 10.35
C THR A 261 23.54 10.33 9.71
N PRO A 262 24.81 10.66 9.43
CA PRO A 262 25.17 11.87 8.70
C PRO A 262 24.60 11.89 7.28
N ALA A 263 24.21 13.06 6.78
CA ALA A 263 23.71 13.22 5.41
C ALA A 263 24.74 12.78 4.35
N SER A 264 26.04 12.95 4.62
CA SER A 264 27.15 12.49 3.75
C SER A 264 27.13 11.00 3.44
N ASP A 265 26.47 10.20 4.27
CA ASP A 265 26.46 8.75 4.17
C ASP A 265 25.31 8.21 3.29
N LEU A 266 24.42 9.08 2.76
CA LEU A 266 23.30 8.66 1.90
C LEU A 266 23.75 8.11 0.55
N GLY A 267 24.83 8.63 -0.03
CA GLY A 267 25.24 8.26 -1.38
C GLY A 267 24.40 8.89 -2.49
N GLU A 268 24.52 8.31 -3.67
CA GLU A 268 23.76 8.74 -4.87
C GLU A 268 22.33 8.20 -4.89
N THR A 269 21.44 8.86 -5.64
CA THR A 269 20.06 8.40 -5.81
C THR A 269 19.95 7.42 -6.97
N ILE A 270 18.95 6.53 -6.91
CA ILE A 270 18.61 5.58 -7.97
C ILE A 270 18.15 6.25 -9.29
N ILE A 271 17.87 7.56 -9.27
CA ILE A 271 17.31 8.31 -10.40
C ILE A 271 18.26 8.32 -11.60
N SER A 272 19.57 8.50 -11.37
CA SER A 272 20.58 8.50 -12.44
C SER A 272 20.63 7.16 -13.17
N ASP A 273 20.62 6.07 -12.40
CA ASP A 273 20.65 4.72 -12.95
C ASP A 273 19.35 4.38 -13.68
N ALA A 274 18.19 4.77 -13.10
CA ALA A 274 16.90 4.60 -13.77
C ALA A 274 16.82 5.36 -15.11
N ALA A 275 17.47 6.54 -15.20
CA ALA A 275 17.51 7.32 -16.42
C ALA A 275 18.33 6.65 -17.55
N SER A 276 19.23 5.74 -17.21
CA SER A 276 20.08 5.01 -18.16
C SER A 276 19.44 3.71 -18.69
N VAL A 277 18.33 3.27 -18.10
CA VAL A 277 17.63 2.04 -18.49
C VAL A 277 16.93 2.21 -19.84
N ALA A 278 17.23 1.35 -20.79
CA ALA A 278 16.48 1.27 -22.04
C ALA A 278 15.11 0.64 -21.80
N VAL A 279 14.05 1.41 -22.01
CA VAL A 279 12.67 0.95 -21.82
C VAL A 279 12.06 0.58 -23.16
N GLY A 280 11.67 -0.70 -23.31
CA GLY A 280 10.95 -1.17 -24.49
C GLY A 280 9.52 -0.63 -24.59
N ALA A 281 8.90 -0.80 -25.75
CA ALA A 281 7.48 -0.46 -25.94
C ALA A 281 6.59 -1.24 -24.96
N PRO A 282 5.41 -0.69 -24.57
CA PRO A 282 4.45 -1.42 -23.75
C PRO A 282 4.06 -2.76 -24.42
N ALA A 283 4.20 -3.84 -23.68
CA ALA A 283 3.76 -5.16 -24.13
C ALA A 283 2.70 -5.67 -23.14
N ARG A 284 1.46 -5.75 -23.61
CA ARG A 284 0.39 -6.35 -22.81
C ARG A 284 0.55 -7.88 -22.89
N LEU A 285 0.88 -8.48 -21.76
CA LEU A 285 0.89 -9.94 -21.64
C LEU A 285 -0.55 -10.46 -21.57
N ASP A 286 -0.78 -11.62 -22.17
CA ASP A 286 -1.99 -12.39 -21.88
C ASP A 286 -1.90 -12.99 -20.46
N GLU A 287 -3.00 -13.55 -19.99
CA GLU A 287 -3.07 -14.08 -18.63
C GLU A 287 -2.08 -15.22 -18.39
N ALA A 288 -1.88 -16.10 -19.37
CA ALA A 288 -0.98 -17.25 -19.25
C ALA A 288 0.48 -16.80 -19.11
N ALA A 289 0.92 -15.89 -19.97
CA ALA A 289 2.26 -15.31 -19.91
C ALA A 289 2.49 -14.50 -18.61
N TYR A 290 1.49 -13.74 -18.15
CA TYR A 290 1.55 -13.01 -16.89
C TYR A 290 1.70 -13.94 -15.70
N ARG A 291 0.88 -15.01 -15.62
CA ARG A 291 0.96 -16.01 -14.55
C ARG A 291 2.30 -16.74 -14.56
N ALA A 292 2.80 -17.14 -15.73
CA ALA A 292 4.11 -17.79 -15.85
C ALA A 292 5.25 -16.89 -15.31
N ALA A 293 5.21 -15.58 -15.57
CA ALA A 293 6.18 -14.65 -15.03
C ALA A 293 6.07 -14.51 -13.50
N CYS A 294 4.85 -14.48 -12.95
CA CYS A 294 4.62 -14.47 -11.51
C CYS A 294 5.17 -15.74 -10.84
N ASP A 295 4.94 -16.92 -11.45
CA ASP A 295 5.38 -18.21 -10.91
C ASP A 295 6.90 -18.39 -10.98
N ALA A 296 7.57 -17.73 -11.93
CA ALA A 296 9.03 -17.70 -12.04
C ALA A 296 9.71 -16.74 -11.03
N SER A 297 8.93 -16.03 -10.22
CA SER A 297 9.35 -15.03 -9.25
C SER A 297 8.70 -15.30 -7.89
N PRO A 298 9.03 -14.54 -6.83
CA PRO A 298 8.32 -14.67 -5.55
C PRO A 298 6.84 -14.21 -5.59
N ALA A 299 6.37 -13.67 -6.70
CA ALA A 299 5.06 -13.00 -6.78
C ALA A 299 3.90 -13.91 -6.36
N SER A 300 3.83 -15.14 -6.89
CA SER A 300 2.75 -16.09 -6.55
C SER A 300 2.82 -16.53 -5.09
N GLU A 301 4.01 -16.89 -4.59
CA GLU A 301 4.22 -17.36 -3.21
C GLU A 301 3.93 -16.24 -2.18
N GLU A 302 4.48 -15.04 -2.40
CA GLU A 302 4.30 -13.90 -1.50
C GLU A 302 2.86 -13.36 -1.53
N LEU A 303 2.20 -13.41 -2.69
CA LEU A 303 0.80 -13.05 -2.79
C LEU A 303 -0.08 -14.03 -1.99
N GLU A 304 0.14 -15.34 -2.10
CA GLU A 304 -0.61 -16.34 -1.35
C GLU A 304 -0.48 -16.12 0.17
N ILE A 305 0.75 -15.85 0.65
CA ILE A 305 1.00 -15.52 2.06
C ILE A 305 0.22 -14.27 2.48
N ALA A 306 0.22 -13.22 1.64
CA ALA A 306 -0.49 -11.99 1.94
C ALA A 306 -2.01 -12.20 1.97
N LEU A 307 -2.57 -12.94 1.02
CA LEU A 307 -4.00 -13.24 0.97
C LEU A 307 -4.48 -14.06 2.17
N LYS A 308 -3.73 -15.07 2.59
CA LYS A 308 -4.02 -15.85 3.81
C LYS A 308 -4.05 -14.96 5.06
N ARG A 309 -3.09 -14.03 5.18
CA ARG A 309 -3.06 -13.09 6.31
C ARG A 309 -4.24 -12.12 6.27
N ASN A 310 -4.59 -11.61 5.10
CA ASN A 310 -5.74 -10.70 4.95
C ASN A 310 -7.04 -11.42 5.26
N ALA A 311 -7.21 -12.67 4.79
CA ALA A 311 -8.36 -13.51 5.12
C ALA A 311 -8.52 -13.72 6.64
N ALA A 312 -7.42 -14.00 7.34
CA ALA A 312 -7.44 -14.15 8.79
C ALA A 312 -7.88 -12.84 9.49
N SER A 313 -7.36 -11.70 9.04
CA SER A 313 -7.75 -10.39 9.61
C SER A 313 -9.21 -10.03 9.33
N ASP A 314 -9.73 -10.37 8.15
CA ASP A 314 -11.15 -10.18 7.82
C ASP A 314 -12.03 -11.06 8.72
N SER A 315 -11.68 -12.35 8.87
CA SER A 315 -12.42 -13.28 9.73
C SER A 315 -12.47 -12.78 11.18
N GLU A 316 -11.31 -12.42 11.76
CA GLU A 316 -11.24 -11.91 13.13
C GLU A 316 -12.02 -10.61 13.32
N LEU A 317 -12.04 -9.71 12.32
CA LEU A 317 -12.84 -8.49 12.37
C LEU A 317 -14.33 -8.79 12.31
N ILE A 318 -14.73 -9.72 11.45
CA ILE A 318 -16.14 -10.18 11.35
C ILE A 318 -16.58 -10.81 12.67
N ASP A 319 -15.75 -11.65 13.29
CA ASP A 319 -16.02 -12.26 14.59
C ASP A 319 -16.21 -11.18 15.67
N TYR A 320 -15.29 -10.20 15.73
CA TYR A 320 -15.42 -9.05 16.62
C TYR A 320 -16.75 -8.31 16.42
N ILE A 321 -17.10 -7.98 15.17
CA ILE A 321 -18.36 -7.30 14.83
C ILE A 321 -19.57 -8.14 15.29
N ASN A 322 -19.56 -9.46 15.08
CA ASN A 322 -20.63 -10.36 15.48
C ASN A 322 -20.79 -10.47 17.01
N GLU A 323 -19.71 -10.47 17.74
CA GLU A 323 -19.71 -10.50 19.23
C GLU A 323 -20.27 -9.21 19.83
N HIS A 324 -20.07 -8.07 19.18
CA HIS A 324 -20.45 -6.74 19.68
C HIS A 324 -21.75 -6.18 19.09
N LYS A 325 -22.49 -6.98 18.29
CA LYS A 325 -23.74 -6.56 17.63
C LYS A 325 -24.92 -6.22 18.56
N GLY A 326 -24.78 -6.42 19.87
CA GLY A 326 -25.80 -6.11 20.89
C GLY A 326 -25.47 -4.92 21.80
N GLY A 327 -24.32 -4.24 21.60
CA GLY A 327 -23.81 -3.22 22.53
C GLY A 327 -24.42 -1.81 22.41
N GLY A 328 -25.42 -1.59 21.57
CA GLY A 328 -26.04 -0.27 21.33
C GLY A 328 -27.26 0.07 22.21
N GLY A 329 -27.34 -0.45 23.42
CA GLY A 329 -28.53 -0.20 24.26
C GLY A 329 -28.30 -0.33 25.76
N ASN A 330 -27.37 0.44 26.32
CA ASN A 330 -27.41 0.84 27.75
C ASN A 330 -26.25 1.81 28.04
N ALA A 331 -26.48 3.08 27.89
CA ALA A 331 -25.85 4.16 28.63
C ALA A 331 -26.77 5.40 28.56
#